data_d1d9f6101b69470c854da9c205b00be4
#
_entry.id   d1d9f6101b69470c854da9c205b00be4
#
_cell.length_a   1.000
_cell.length_b   1.000
_cell.length_c   1.000
_cell.angle_alpha   90.00
_cell.angle_beta   90.00
_cell.angle_gamma   90.00
#
_symmetry.space_group_name_H-M   'P 1'
#
loop_
_entity.id
_entity.type
_entity.pdbx_description
1 polymer ?
#
loop_
_entity_poly.entity_id
_entity_poly.type
_entity_poly.pdbx_seq_one_letter_code
_entity_poly.pdbx_strand_id
1 'polypeptide(L)' 'TITGIDGIDYQIMIEADYLVNADESNFSGNNVRNMLEKVFKTETGKFLLQSMYQKRLNAEE' A
#
# COMPACT_ATOMS: atom_id res chain seq x y z
N THR A 1 18.49 8.37 10.15
CA THR A 1 19.05 8.52 8.84
C THR A 1 19.01 7.25 8.05
N ILE A 2 18.76 7.37 6.81
CA ILE A 2 18.58 6.19 5.99
C ILE A 2 19.70 6.08 4.98
N THR A 3 20.87 6.34 5.39
CA THR A 3 22.02 6.21 4.52
C THR A 3 22.29 4.74 4.27
N GLY A 4 22.70 4.43 3.08
CA GLY A 4 23.00 3.06 2.72
C GLY A 4 21.80 2.24 2.33
N ILE A 5 20.64 2.86 2.19
CA ILE A 5 19.46 2.16 1.74
C ILE A 5 19.58 1.83 0.27
N ASP A 6 19.30 0.61 -0.08
CA ASP A 6 19.27 0.22 -1.48
C ASP A 6 17.86 0.37 -2.04
N GLY A 7 17.65 -0.10 -3.27
CA GLY A 7 16.37 0.05 -3.93
C GLY A 7 15.22 -0.60 -3.21
N ILE A 8 15.50 -1.68 -2.50
CA ILE A 8 14.44 -2.40 -1.81
C ILE A 8 13.87 -1.59 -0.67
N ASP A 9 14.77 -0.98 0.11
CA ASP A 9 14.31 -0.16 1.24
C ASP A 9 13.53 1.06 0.76
N TYR A 10 13.98 1.63 -0.35
CA TYR A 10 13.28 2.76 -0.91
C TYR A 10 11.88 2.36 -1.37
N GLN A 11 11.78 1.20 -1.97
CA GLN A 11 10.49 0.69 -2.43
C GLN A 11 9.55 0.46 -1.25
N ILE A 12 10.07 -0.05 -0.15
CA ILE A 12 9.26 -0.26 1.04
C ILE A 12 8.73 1.06 1.57
N MET A 13 9.57 2.09 1.56
CA MET A 13 9.13 3.41 1.99
C MET A 13 7.99 3.94 1.14
N ILE A 14 8.11 3.77 -0.17
CA ILE A 14 7.06 4.22 -1.08
C ILE A 14 5.76 3.50 -0.79
N GLU A 15 5.83 2.20 -0.61
CA GLU A 15 4.63 1.41 -0.36
C GLU A 15 3.99 1.79 0.97
N ALA A 16 4.81 2.04 1.98
CA ALA A 16 4.28 2.45 3.27
C ALA A 16 3.57 3.79 3.18
N ASP A 17 4.15 4.73 2.44
CA ASP A 17 3.52 6.02 2.24
C ASP A 17 2.15 5.88 1.57
N TYR A 18 2.08 5.04 0.57
CA TYR A 18 0.82 4.83 -0.13
C TYR A 18 -0.21 4.15 0.74
N LEU A 19 0.23 3.26 1.63
CA LEU A 19 -0.69 2.62 2.55
C LEU A 19 -1.33 3.65 3.49
N VAL A 20 -0.52 4.55 4.01
CA VAL A 20 -1.04 5.59 4.90
C VAL A 20 -2.00 6.50 4.15
N ASN A 21 -1.62 6.91 2.96
CA ASN A 21 -2.48 7.78 2.16
C ASN A 21 -3.79 7.11 1.80
N ALA A 22 -3.75 5.84 1.47
CA ALA A 22 -4.95 5.11 1.13
C ALA A 22 -5.88 4.99 2.32
N ASP A 23 -5.30 4.81 3.51
CA ASP A 23 -6.09 4.70 4.71
C ASP A 23 -6.78 6.02 5.05
N GLU A 24 -6.12 7.14 4.78
CA GLU A 24 -6.69 8.45 5.08
C GLU A 24 -7.71 8.90 4.06
N SER A 25 -7.52 8.52 2.81
CA SER A 25 -8.53 8.79 1.80
C SER A 25 -9.36 7.53 1.61
N ASN A 26 -10.41 7.61 0.86
CA ASN A 26 -11.25 6.43 0.67
C ASN A 26 -10.57 5.43 -0.25
N PHE A 27 -10.51 4.18 0.22
CA PHE A 27 -10.12 3.09 -0.65
C PHE A 27 -11.19 2.90 -1.71
N SER A 28 -10.80 2.92 -2.96
CA SER A 28 -11.70 2.52 -4.02
C SER A 28 -11.06 1.35 -4.75
N GLY A 29 -11.90 0.48 -5.30
CA GLY A 29 -11.39 -0.70 -5.98
C GLY A 29 -10.43 -0.36 -7.11
N ASN A 30 -10.75 0.68 -7.87
CA ASN A 30 -9.89 1.10 -8.97
C ASN A 30 -8.56 1.60 -8.48
N ASN A 31 -8.55 2.39 -7.42
CA ASN A 31 -7.32 2.91 -6.86
C ASN A 31 -6.46 1.79 -6.31
N VAL A 32 -7.06 0.86 -5.59
CA VAL A 32 -6.33 -0.25 -5.02
C VAL A 32 -5.69 -1.08 -6.13
N ARG A 33 -6.45 -1.36 -7.19
CA ARG A 33 -5.93 -2.13 -8.30
C ARG A 33 -4.75 -1.41 -8.96
N ASN A 34 -4.89 -0.11 -9.20
CA ASN A 34 -3.82 0.66 -9.80
C ASN A 34 -2.56 0.65 -8.95
N MET A 35 -2.74 0.80 -7.64
CA MET A 35 -1.59 0.77 -6.74
C MET A 35 -0.92 -0.59 -6.74
N LEU A 36 -1.70 -1.66 -6.75
CA LEU A 36 -1.14 -3.00 -6.79
C LEU A 36 -0.33 -3.24 -8.04
N GLU A 37 -0.77 -2.68 -9.16
CA GLU A 37 -0.11 -2.93 -10.42
C GLU A 37 1.08 -2.00 -10.64
N LYS A 38 1.00 -0.76 -10.18
CA LYS A 38 1.98 0.25 -10.55
C LYS A 38 2.91 0.66 -9.43
N VAL A 39 2.48 0.58 -8.20
CA VAL A 39 3.26 1.07 -7.08
C VAL A 39 3.78 -0.05 -6.20
N PHE A 40 2.92 -0.97 -5.85
CA PHE A 40 3.27 -2.03 -4.92
C PHE A 40 3.97 -3.16 -5.65
N LYS A 41 5.21 -3.42 -5.24
CA LYS A 41 6.04 -4.44 -5.88
C LYS A 41 6.45 -5.54 -4.93
N THR A 42 6.45 -5.26 -3.62
CA THR A 42 6.82 -6.28 -2.66
C THR A 42 5.60 -7.10 -2.29
N GLU A 43 5.83 -8.39 -2.01
CA GLU A 43 4.73 -9.26 -1.61
C GLU A 43 4.07 -8.79 -0.33
N THR A 44 4.89 -8.38 0.62
CA THR A 44 4.37 -7.92 1.90
C THR A 44 3.50 -6.68 1.72
N GLY A 45 3.97 -5.73 0.92
CA GLY A 45 3.20 -4.52 0.67
C GLY A 45 1.87 -4.80 0.01
N LYS A 46 1.88 -5.68 -0.99
CA LYS A 46 0.64 -6.05 -1.64
C LYS A 46 -0.33 -6.71 -0.68
N PHE A 47 0.19 -7.59 0.16
CA PHE A 47 -0.64 -8.27 1.15
C PHE A 47 -1.26 -7.27 2.11
N LEU A 48 -0.47 -6.33 2.59
CA LEU A 48 -0.96 -5.33 3.52
C LEU A 48 -2.04 -4.46 2.88
N LEU A 49 -1.82 -4.03 1.66
CA LEU A 49 -2.80 -3.20 0.98
C LEU A 49 -4.13 -3.94 0.81
N GLN A 50 -4.06 -5.17 0.39
CA GLN A 50 -5.27 -5.96 0.21
C GLN A 50 -5.98 -6.22 1.52
N SER A 51 -5.20 -6.48 2.57
CA SER A 51 -5.79 -6.73 3.89
C SER A 51 -6.49 -5.50 4.43
N MET A 52 -5.87 -4.34 4.25
CA MET A 52 -6.48 -3.10 4.71
C MET A 52 -7.75 -2.79 3.93
N TYR A 53 -7.72 -3.03 2.65
CA TYR A 53 -8.89 -2.79 1.81
C TYR A 53 -10.04 -3.70 2.21
N GLN A 54 -9.74 -4.96 2.44
CA GLN A 54 -10.76 -5.92 2.85
C GLN A 54 -11.37 -5.54 4.20
N LYS A 55 -10.51 -5.10 5.10
CA LYS A 55 -10.97 -4.66 6.41
C LYS A 55 -11.91 -3.48 6.29
N ARG A 56 -11.59 -2.56 5.40
CA ARG A 56 -12.40 -1.38 5.18
C ARG A 56 -13.78 -1.78 4.65
N LEU A 57 -13.81 -2.69 3.70
CA LEU A 57 -15.07 -3.17 3.15
C LEU A 57 -15.93 -3.81 4.22
N ASN A 58 -15.32 -4.61 5.08
CA ASN A 58 -16.05 -5.26 6.15
C ASN A 58 -16.61 -4.26 7.16
N ALA A 59 -15.83 -3.20 7.42
CA ALA A 59 -16.26 -2.21 8.39
C ALA A 59 -17.43 -1.38 7.90
N GLU A 60 -17.61 -1.28 6.60
CA GLU A 60 -18.68 -0.49 6.04
C GLU A 60 -20.01 -1.22 6.03
N GLU A 61 -19.98 -2.50 6.33
CA GLU A 61 -21.20 -3.27 6.44
C GLU A 61 -21.73 -3.21 7.85
#